data_442c6113b143d7cf1669a9c90a3fed1b
#
_entry.id   442c6113b143d7cf1669a9c90a3fed1b
#
_cell.length_a   1.000
_cell.length_b   1.000
_cell.length_c   1.000
_cell.angle_alpha   90.00
_cell.angle_beta   90.00
_cell.angle_gamma   90.00
#
_symmetry.space_group_name_H-M   'P 1'
#
loop_
_entity.id
_entity.type
_entity.pdbx_description
1 polymer ?
#
loop_
_entity_poly.entity_id
_entity_poly.type
_entity_poly.pdbx_seq_one_letter_code
_entity_poly.pdbx_strand_id
1 'polypeptide(L)'
;MPNFPIPTMPMPIRIFITGGTFDKEYNELNGELFFKDTHLHEMLRLGRSKLKLDITTLMMIDSLDMTDADRERISHECIHATEKRILITHGTDTMAITASVLSEKVKDKTIVITGAMVPYKFGSSDGMFNLGSALAFVQTLPHGVYIAMNGKIFEGKNVKKNKSTGEFETINP
;
A
#
# COMPACT_ATOMS: atom_id res chain seq x y z
N MET A 1 10.41 -22.38 -17.09
CA MET A 1 10.18 -21.22 -16.20
C MET A 1 9.92 -20.01 -17.09
N PRO A 2 8.88 -19.22 -16.84
CA PRO A 2 8.68 -17.99 -17.60
C PRO A 2 9.87 -17.06 -17.32
N ASN A 3 10.51 -16.62 -18.40
CA ASN A 3 11.63 -15.71 -18.34
C ASN A 3 11.05 -14.30 -18.09
N PHE A 4 11.01 -13.84 -16.83
CA PHE A 4 10.68 -12.47 -16.51
C PHE A 4 11.93 -11.61 -16.73
N PRO A 5 12.01 -10.82 -17.79
CA PRO A 5 13.15 -9.95 -17.98
C PRO A 5 13.18 -8.93 -16.83
N ILE A 6 14.26 -8.94 -16.05
CA ILE A 6 14.52 -7.86 -15.09
C ILE A 6 14.66 -6.57 -15.94
N PRO A 7 13.85 -5.54 -15.66
CA PRO A 7 13.95 -4.29 -16.42
C PRO A 7 15.36 -3.73 -16.33
N THR A 8 15.96 -3.48 -17.46
CA THR A 8 17.33 -2.92 -17.56
C THR A 8 17.41 -1.43 -17.18
N MET A 9 16.27 -0.75 -17.10
CA MET A 9 16.16 0.61 -16.56
C MET A 9 15.17 0.67 -15.40
N PRO A 10 15.47 1.44 -14.34
CA PRO A 10 14.53 1.61 -13.23
C PRO A 10 13.29 2.33 -13.75
N MET A 11 12.18 1.59 -13.85
CA MET A 11 10.88 2.19 -14.17
C MET A 11 10.41 3.03 -12.97
N PRO A 12 9.90 4.24 -13.20
CA PRO A 12 9.38 5.06 -12.11
C PRO A 12 8.19 4.36 -11.46
N ILE A 13 8.10 4.50 -10.14
CA ILE A 13 7.00 3.98 -9.33
C ILE A 13 6.24 5.17 -8.77
N ARG A 14 4.94 5.22 -9.00
CA ARG A 14 4.03 6.15 -8.33
C ARG A 14 3.70 5.60 -6.95
N ILE A 15 3.76 6.43 -5.92
CA ILE A 15 3.26 6.08 -4.59
C ILE A 15 2.10 7.02 -4.24
N PHE A 16 0.94 6.43 -3.97
CA PHE A 16 -0.20 7.14 -3.43
C PHE A 16 -0.34 6.85 -1.92
N ILE A 17 -0.39 7.90 -1.13
CA ILE A 17 -0.58 7.83 0.31
C ILE A 17 -2.05 8.08 0.60
N THR A 18 -2.68 7.16 1.32
CA THR A 18 -4.09 7.29 1.73
C THR A 18 -4.29 7.29 3.25
N GLY A 19 -3.19 7.23 4.03
CA GLY A 19 -3.22 7.21 5.48
C GLY A 19 -3.18 5.78 6.04
N GLY A 20 -3.97 5.52 7.05
CA GLY A 20 -3.96 4.26 7.80
C GLY A 20 -2.91 4.24 8.91
N THR A 21 -2.82 3.11 9.64
CA THR A 21 -1.94 2.96 10.80
C THR A 21 -0.47 3.27 10.51
N PHE A 22 -0.05 3.07 9.26
CA PHE A 22 1.29 3.36 8.76
C PHE A 22 1.77 4.76 9.13
N ASP A 23 0.90 5.76 9.00
CA ASP A 23 1.19 7.18 9.17
C ASP A 23 0.64 7.79 10.47
N LYS A 24 0.09 6.97 11.38
CA LYS A 24 -0.42 7.47 12.66
C LYS A 24 0.69 7.79 13.65
N GLU A 25 0.49 8.87 14.40
CA GLU A 25 1.26 9.26 15.57
C GLU A 25 0.40 9.21 16.83
N TYR A 26 1.05 9.11 17.99
CA TYR A 26 0.38 9.12 19.29
C TYR A 26 0.41 10.53 19.89
N ASN A 27 -0.75 11.03 20.28
CA ASN A 27 -0.87 12.28 21.01
C ASN A 27 -0.86 11.98 22.51
N GLU A 28 0.22 12.32 23.17
CA GLU A 28 0.42 12.09 24.61
C GLU A 28 -0.48 12.95 25.49
N LEU A 29 -1.07 14.02 24.99
CA LEU A 29 -1.94 14.91 25.76
C LEU A 29 -3.36 14.37 25.91
N ASN A 30 -3.88 13.71 24.88
CA ASN A 30 -5.24 13.17 24.88
C ASN A 30 -5.31 11.64 24.74
N GLY A 31 -4.18 10.97 24.50
CA GLY A 31 -4.09 9.51 24.38
C GLY A 31 -4.60 8.95 23.06
N GLU A 32 -4.79 9.78 22.04
CA GLU A 32 -5.35 9.37 20.73
C GLU A 32 -4.28 9.21 19.65
N LEU A 33 -4.60 8.39 18.67
CA LEU A 33 -3.84 8.30 17.42
C LEU A 33 -4.36 9.33 16.42
N PHE A 34 -3.46 10.07 15.78
CA PHE A 34 -3.81 11.09 14.80
C PHE A 34 -2.88 11.07 13.60
N PHE A 35 -3.28 11.72 12.52
CA PHE A 35 -2.46 11.95 11.34
C PHE A 35 -1.85 13.35 11.40
N LYS A 36 -0.52 13.44 11.21
CA LYS A 36 0.18 14.71 11.07
C LYS A 36 0.71 14.88 9.67
N ASP A 37 1.56 13.95 9.26
CA ASP A 37 2.17 13.88 7.94
C ASP A 37 2.59 12.43 7.67
N THR A 38 2.94 12.14 6.42
CA THR A 38 3.43 10.81 6.08
C THR A 38 4.86 10.58 6.57
N HIS A 39 5.11 9.39 7.08
CA HIS A 39 6.44 8.93 7.46
C HIS A 39 7.22 8.28 6.30
N LEU A 40 6.60 8.15 5.15
CA LEU A 40 7.17 7.42 4.01
C LEU A 40 8.53 7.96 3.58
N HIS A 41 8.70 9.29 3.55
CA HIS A 41 9.99 9.91 3.17
C HIS A 41 11.13 9.52 4.14
N GLU A 42 10.85 9.50 5.43
CA GLU A 42 11.81 9.07 6.45
C GLU A 42 12.15 7.58 6.29
N MET A 43 11.14 6.73 6.11
CA MET A 43 11.30 5.29 5.92
C MET A 43 12.14 4.97 4.68
N LEU A 44 11.87 5.62 3.56
CA LEU A 44 12.65 5.46 2.32
C LEU A 44 14.11 5.90 2.50
N ARG A 45 14.34 6.98 3.22
CA ARG A 45 15.68 7.45 3.55
C ARG A 45 16.44 6.47 4.46
N LEU A 46 15.78 5.97 5.52
CA LEU A 46 16.37 4.98 6.42
C LEU A 46 16.62 3.64 5.72
N GLY A 47 15.69 3.22 4.85
CA GLY A 47 15.85 2.05 3.99
C GLY A 47 16.87 2.24 2.86
N ARG A 48 17.46 3.43 2.74
CA ARG A 48 18.46 3.79 1.71
C ARG A 48 17.97 3.52 0.30
N SER A 49 16.68 3.72 0.04
CA SER A 49 16.06 3.49 -1.27
C SER A 49 16.78 4.28 -2.37
N LYS A 50 17.01 3.64 -3.51
CA LYS A 50 17.57 4.24 -4.74
C LYS A 50 16.56 4.20 -5.90
N LEU A 51 15.32 3.88 -5.60
CA LEU A 51 14.25 3.82 -6.59
C LEU A 51 13.86 5.22 -7.05
N LYS A 52 13.45 5.33 -8.32
CA LYS A 52 12.83 6.55 -8.85
C LYS A 52 11.35 6.53 -8.44
N LEU A 53 11.02 7.34 -7.45
CA LEU A 53 9.69 7.39 -6.84
C LEU A 53 9.05 8.76 -7.09
N ASP A 54 7.76 8.75 -7.40
CA ASP A 54 6.91 9.94 -7.44
C ASP A 54 5.79 9.75 -6.41
N ILE A 55 5.79 10.59 -5.37
CA ILE A 55 4.99 10.40 -4.16
C ILE A 55 3.92 11.49 -4.09
N THR A 56 2.67 11.08 -3.93
CA THR A 56 1.52 11.99 -3.81
C THR A 56 0.63 11.54 -2.65
N THR A 57 0.36 12.45 -1.73
CA THR A 57 -0.63 12.23 -0.68
C THR A 57 -2.02 12.54 -1.25
N LEU A 58 -2.87 11.53 -1.36
CA LEU A 58 -4.26 11.69 -1.77
C LEU A 58 -5.15 12.08 -0.59
N MET A 59 -4.94 11.40 0.54
CA MET A 59 -5.68 11.61 1.77
C MET A 59 -4.91 11.07 2.97
N MET A 60 -5.31 11.46 4.18
CA MET A 60 -4.75 10.98 5.43
C MET A 60 -5.91 10.59 6.36
N ILE A 61 -6.51 9.40 6.08
CA ILE A 61 -7.68 8.92 6.82
C ILE A 61 -7.50 7.49 7.32
N ASP A 62 -8.27 7.12 8.33
CA ASP A 62 -8.40 5.73 8.73
C ASP A 62 -9.20 4.97 7.67
N SER A 63 -8.82 3.73 7.38
CA SER A 63 -9.54 2.94 6.39
C SER A 63 -10.97 2.57 6.82
N LEU A 64 -11.27 2.61 8.11
CA LEU A 64 -12.64 2.43 8.61
C LEU A 64 -13.54 3.63 8.28
N ASP A 65 -12.96 4.82 8.15
CA ASP A 65 -13.68 6.05 7.78
C ASP A 65 -13.72 6.26 6.25
N MET A 66 -13.01 5.42 5.50
CA MET A 66 -12.92 5.53 4.03
C MET A 66 -14.25 5.19 3.36
N THR A 67 -14.75 6.13 2.58
CA THR A 67 -16.00 6.02 1.82
C THR A 67 -15.78 5.41 0.43
N ASP A 68 -16.87 5.08 -0.27
CA ASP A 68 -16.78 4.65 -1.67
C ASP A 68 -16.30 5.79 -2.58
N ALA A 69 -16.63 7.05 -2.27
CA ALA A 69 -16.12 8.21 -2.99
C ALA A 69 -14.59 8.34 -2.88
N ASP A 70 -14.01 8.01 -1.72
CA ASP A 70 -12.56 7.99 -1.54
C ASP A 70 -11.91 6.89 -2.39
N ARG A 71 -12.53 5.70 -2.45
CA ARG A 71 -12.06 4.60 -3.32
C ARG A 71 -12.17 4.93 -4.79
N GLU A 72 -13.22 5.64 -5.20
CA GLU A 72 -13.35 6.18 -6.56
C GLU A 72 -12.24 7.17 -6.89
N ARG A 73 -11.90 8.07 -5.96
CA ARG A 73 -10.78 8.99 -6.12
C ARG A 73 -9.46 8.24 -6.28
N ILE A 74 -9.20 7.23 -5.44
CA ILE A 74 -7.99 6.39 -5.57
C ILE A 74 -7.97 5.71 -6.95
N SER A 75 -9.09 5.16 -7.40
CA SER A 75 -9.20 4.50 -8.71
C SER A 75 -8.94 5.48 -9.86
N HIS A 76 -9.50 6.68 -9.79
CA HIS A 76 -9.29 7.74 -10.76
C HIS A 76 -7.81 8.11 -10.87
N GLU A 77 -7.14 8.34 -9.75
CA GLU A 77 -5.71 8.67 -9.73
C GLU A 77 -4.84 7.51 -10.28
N CYS A 78 -5.18 6.26 -9.95
CA CYS A 78 -4.49 5.10 -10.50
C CYS A 78 -4.66 4.98 -12.02
N ILE A 79 -5.85 5.24 -12.55
CA ILE A 79 -6.12 5.19 -14.00
C ILE A 79 -5.31 6.26 -14.74
N HIS A 80 -5.26 7.49 -14.21
CA HIS A 80 -4.66 8.64 -14.88
C HIS A 80 -3.15 8.79 -14.61
N ALA A 81 -2.58 8.06 -13.66
CA ALA A 81 -1.12 8.05 -13.46
C ALA A 81 -0.41 7.61 -14.74
N THR A 82 0.69 8.27 -15.07
CA THR A 82 1.53 7.90 -16.21
C THR A 82 2.34 6.63 -15.95
N GLU A 83 2.66 6.38 -14.70
CA GLU A 83 3.41 5.22 -14.26
C GLU A 83 2.58 3.95 -14.37
N LYS A 84 3.22 2.87 -14.82
CA LYS A 84 2.60 1.53 -14.90
C LYS A 84 2.73 0.74 -13.59
N ARG A 85 3.50 1.25 -12.65
CA ARG A 85 3.76 0.65 -11.34
C ARG A 85 3.35 1.61 -10.25
N ILE A 86 2.39 1.18 -9.44
CA ILE A 86 1.79 2.01 -8.39
C ILE A 86 1.86 1.25 -7.07
N LEU A 87 2.35 1.92 -6.04
CA LEU A 87 2.27 1.47 -4.66
C LEU A 87 1.27 2.37 -3.92
N ILE A 88 0.44 1.77 -3.07
CA ILE A 88 -0.52 2.52 -2.25
C ILE A 88 -0.30 2.15 -0.78
N THR A 89 -0.07 3.15 0.07
CA THR A 89 -0.14 2.96 1.53
C THR A 89 -1.59 3.14 1.99
N HIS A 90 -2.07 2.22 2.82
CA HIS A 90 -3.50 2.12 3.16
C HIS A 90 -3.70 1.53 4.55
N GLY A 91 -4.79 1.88 5.20
CA GLY A 91 -5.21 1.21 6.43
C GLY A 91 -5.63 -0.23 6.19
N THR A 92 -5.27 -1.12 7.11
CA THR A 92 -5.40 -2.57 6.91
C THR A 92 -6.83 -3.09 6.98
N ASP A 93 -7.77 -2.37 7.63
CA ASP A 93 -9.09 -2.91 7.92
C ASP A 93 -10.00 -3.03 6.70
N THR A 94 -9.91 -2.07 5.76
CA THR A 94 -10.68 -2.11 4.52
C THR A 94 -9.81 -2.18 3.25
N MET A 95 -8.53 -2.50 3.41
CA MET A 95 -7.57 -2.64 2.31
C MET A 95 -8.05 -3.63 1.23
N ALA A 96 -8.64 -4.76 1.64
CA ALA A 96 -9.18 -5.76 0.73
C ALA A 96 -10.35 -5.23 -0.12
N ILE A 97 -11.18 -4.34 0.44
CA ILE A 97 -12.27 -3.69 -0.28
C ILE A 97 -11.70 -2.78 -1.37
N THR A 98 -10.73 -1.93 -1.02
CA THR A 98 -10.07 -1.05 -1.99
C THR A 98 -9.36 -1.86 -3.08
N ALA A 99 -8.68 -2.95 -2.72
CA ALA A 99 -8.03 -3.84 -3.69
C ALA A 99 -9.03 -4.45 -4.69
N SER A 100 -10.21 -4.88 -4.21
CA SER A 100 -11.28 -5.40 -5.06
C SER A 100 -11.78 -4.35 -6.05
N VAL A 101 -12.08 -3.13 -5.57
CA VAL A 101 -12.54 -2.00 -6.41
C VAL A 101 -11.51 -1.68 -7.50
N LEU A 102 -10.24 -1.57 -7.13
CA LEU A 102 -9.16 -1.30 -8.08
C LEU A 102 -8.99 -2.43 -9.11
N SER A 103 -9.14 -3.69 -8.67
CA SER A 103 -9.06 -4.86 -9.55
C SER A 103 -10.16 -4.89 -10.63
N GLU A 104 -11.27 -4.22 -10.39
CA GLU A 104 -12.34 -4.08 -11.38
C GLU A 104 -12.07 -2.98 -12.40
N LYS A 105 -11.49 -1.88 -11.95
CA LYS A 105 -11.37 -0.64 -12.71
C LYS A 105 -10.04 -0.44 -13.42
N VAL A 106 -8.94 -0.95 -12.87
CA VAL A 106 -7.59 -0.73 -13.39
C VAL A 106 -7.02 -2.02 -13.97
N LYS A 107 -6.73 -2.05 -15.28
CA LYS A 107 -6.34 -3.28 -15.99
C LYS A 107 -4.91 -3.28 -16.53
N ASP A 108 -4.34 -2.12 -16.76
CA ASP A 108 -3.08 -1.96 -17.50
C ASP A 108 -1.91 -1.52 -16.61
N LYS A 109 -2.01 -1.76 -15.30
CA LYS A 109 -1.02 -1.37 -14.30
C LYS A 109 -0.76 -2.48 -13.29
N THR A 110 0.41 -2.46 -12.69
CA THR A 110 0.74 -3.23 -11.49
C THR A 110 0.52 -2.35 -10.28
N ILE A 111 -0.45 -2.69 -9.44
CA ILE A 111 -0.77 -1.96 -8.21
C ILE A 111 -0.51 -2.88 -7.03
N VAL A 112 0.31 -2.41 -6.09
CA VAL A 112 0.54 -3.10 -4.81
C VAL A 112 0.09 -2.20 -3.67
N ILE A 113 -0.82 -2.72 -2.84
CA ILE A 113 -1.33 -2.03 -1.66
C ILE A 113 -0.64 -2.61 -0.43
N THR A 114 -0.19 -1.76 0.47
CA THR A 114 0.46 -2.17 1.71
C THR A 114 0.08 -1.24 2.86
N GLY A 115 0.45 -1.63 4.07
CA GLY A 115 0.17 -0.86 5.26
C GLY A 115 0.97 -1.39 6.45
N ALA A 116 0.55 -1.04 7.66
CA ALA A 116 1.14 -1.55 8.88
C ALA A 116 0.07 -1.83 9.93
N MET A 117 0.32 -2.81 10.78
CA MET A 117 -0.49 -3.08 11.96
C MET A 117 -0.08 -2.19 13.14
N VAL A 118 1.19 -1.80 13.19
CA VAL A 118 1.76 -0.93 14.23
C VAL A 118 2.25 0.36 13.60
N PRO A 119 1.90 1.55 14.15
CA PRO A 119 2.38 2.82 13.64
C PRO A 119 3.91 2.87 13.54
N TYR A 120 4.43 3.44 12.43
CA TYR A 120 5.87 3.52 12.22
C TYR A 120 6.59 4.23 13.39
N LYS A 121 6.01 5.29 13.92
CA LYS A 121 6.58 6.06 15.04
C LYS A 121 6.70 5.30 16.36
N PHE A 122 6.11 4.13 16.49
CA PHE A 122 6.23 3.32 17.70
C PHE A 122 7.54 2.54 17.80
N GLY A 123 8.38 2.56 16.77
CA GLY A 123 9.72 1.95 16.75
C GLY A 123 9.74 0.43 16.55
N SER A 124 8.65 -0.28 16.86
CA SER A 124 8.49 -1.72 16.67
C SER A 124 7.52 -2.06 15.54
N SER A 125 7.41 -1.17 14.55
CA SER A 125 6.47 -1.29 13.45
C SER A 125 6.89 -2.34 12.42
N ASP A 126 5.89 -3.06 11.90
CA ASP A 126 5.99 -3.90 10.71
C ASP A 126 6.07 -3.09 9.40
N GLY A 127 5.89 -1.76 9.46
CA GLY A 127 5.80 -0.89 8.30
C GLY A 127 7.03 -0.92 7.38
N MET A 128 8.25 -0.94 7.93
CA MET A 128 9.48 -1.01 7.10
C MET A 128 9.58 -2.32 6.32
N PHE A 129 9.22 -3.44 6.95
CA PHE A 129 9.22 -4.74 6.31
C PHE A 129 8.18 -4.82 5.20
N ASN A 130 6.97 -4.34 5.48
CA ASN A 130 5.87 -4.32 4.51
C ASN A 130 6.18 -3.38 3.33
N LEU A 131 6.72 -2.19 3.59
CA LEU A 131 7.12 -1.24 2.55
C LEU A 131 8.20 -1.82 1.63
N GLY A 132 9.25 -2.41 2.21
CA GLY A 132 10.33 -3.04 1.45
C GLY A 132 9.83 -4.19 0.57
N SER A 133 8.97 -5.05 1.13
CA SER A 133 8.33 -6.14 0.39
C SER A 133 7.46 -5.62 -0.75
N ALA A 134 6.61 -4.62 -0.49
CA ALA A 134 5.73 -4.04 -1.48
C ALA A 134 6.49 -3.36 -2.63
N LEU A 135 7.59 -2.65 -2.32
CA LEU A 135 8.47 -2.05 -3.31
C LEU A 135 9.19 -3.11 -4.18
N ALA A 136 9.52 -4.27 -3.62
CA ALA A 136 10.07 -5.38 -4.41
C ALA A 136 9.00 -6.00 -5.32
N PHE A 137 7.82 -6.26 -4.80
CA PHE A 137 6.72 -6.87 -5.55
C PHE A 137 6.22 -6.00 -6.70
N VAL A 138 6.05 -4.69 -6.49
CA VAL A 138 5.55 -3.79 -7.54
C VAL A 138 6.49 -3.72 -8.76
N GLN A 139 7.78 -4.02 -8.57
CA GLN A 139 8.77 -4.04 -9.66
C GLN A 139 8.71 -5.33 -10.50
N THR A 140 8.20 -6.42 -9.93
CA THR A 140 8.35 -7.77 -10.51
C THR A 140 7.04 -8.41 -10.93
N LEU A 141 5.92 -8.05 -10.29
CA LEU A 141 4.63 -8.63 -10.61
C LEU A 141 4.08 -8.15 -11.97
N PRO A 142 3.29 -8.99 -12.65
CA PRO A 142 2.56 -8.59 -13.85
C PRO A 142 1.48 -7.54 -13.53
N HIS A 143 0.85 -7.01 -14.57
CA HIS A 143 -0.31 -6.12 -14.38
C HIS A 143 -1.39 -6.83 -13.57
N GLY A 144 -1.90 -6.13 -12.58
CA GLY A 144 -2.88 -6.63 -11.63
C GLY A 144 -2.86 -5.80 -10.35
N VAL A 145 -3.78 -6.09 -9.45
CA VAL A 145 -3.87 -5.45 -8.15
C VAL A 145 -3.59 -6.48 -7.06
N TYR A 146 -2.70 -6.14 -6.16
CA TYR A 146 -2.20 -7.04 -5.13
C TYR A 146 -2.17 -6.35 -3.77
N ILE A 147 -2.25 -7.15 -2.71
CA ILE A 147 -1.94 -6.73 -1.35
C ILE A 147 -0.62 -7.40 -0.92
N ALA A 148 0.31 -6.61 -0.41
CA ALA A 148 1.56 -7.08 0.17
C ALA A 148 1.58 -6.80 1.67
N MET A 149 1.47 -7.86 2.47
CA MET A 149 1.50 -7.80 3.93
C MET A 149 2.28 -8.96 4.52
N ASN A 150 3.07 -8.70 5.54
CA ASN A 150 3.84 -9.69 6.28
C ASN A 150 4.75 -10.57 5.40
N GLY A 151 5.28 -10.01 4.31
CA GLY A 151 6.13 -10.72 3.34
C GLY A 151 5.38 -11.62 2.36
N LYS A 152 4.05 -11.67 2.45
CA LYS A 152 3.18 -12.41 1.53
C LYS A 152 2.55 -11.49 0.51
N ILE A 153 2.18 -12.06 -0.64
CA ILE A 153 1.43 -11.39 -1.70
C ILE A 153 0.08 -12.07 -1.90
N PHE A 154 -0.95 -11.27 -2.11
CA PHE A 154 -2.31 -11.73 -2.34
C PHE A 154 -2.91 -11.01 -3.55
N GLU A 155 -3.67 -11.72 -4.37
CA GLU A 155 -4.45 -11.10 -5.44
C GLU A 155 -5.61 -10.29 -4.87
N GLY A 156 -5.84 -9.08 -5.39
CA GLY A 156 -6.78 -8.11 -4.84
C GLY A 156 -8.24 -8.56 -4.78
N LYS A 157 -8.63 -9.54 -5.60
CA LYS A 157 -9.98 -10.16 -5.57
C LYS A 157 -10.07 -11.43 -4.73
N ASN A 158 -8.93 -11.96 -4.28
CA ASN A 158 -8.88 -13.23 -3.57
C ASN A 158 -8.22 -13.10 -2.19
N VAL A 159 -8.55 -12.03 -1.47
CA VAL A 159 -7.94 -11.72 -0.19
C VAL A 159 -8.96 -11.19 0.81
N LYS A 160 -8.80 -11.58 2.07
CA LYS A 160 -9.52 -11.03 3.21
C LYS A 160 -8.57 -10.83 4.40
N LYS A 161 -8.91 -9.92 5.31
CA LYS A 161 -8.26 -9.80 6.61
C LYS A 161 -9.02 -10.66 7.62
N ASN A 162 -8.31 -11.55 8.28
CA ASN A 162 -8.82 -12.27 9.44
C ASN A 162 -8.81 -11.34 10.66
N LYS A 163 -9.98 -10.92 11.10
CA LYS A 163 -10.11 -9.95 12.20
C LYS A 163 -9.66 -10.48 13.57
N SER A 164 -9.62 -11.80 13.75
CA SER A 164 -9.19 -12.42 15.01
C SER A 164 -7.68 -12.50 15.14
N THR A 165 -6.96 -12.67 14.03
CA THR A 165 -5.49 -12.79 14.01
C THR A 165 -4.81 -11.52 13.50
N GLY A 166 -5.52 -10.65 12.78
CA GLY A 166 -4.97 -9.51 12.07
C GLY A 166 -4.26 -9.86 10.75
N GLU A 167 -4.19 -11.14 10.39
CA GLU A 167 -3.49 -11.62 9.20
C GLU A 167 -4.35 -11.54 7.94
N PHE A 168 -3.69 -11.39 6.80
CA PHE A 168 -4.33 -11.53 5.49
C PHE A 168 -4.28 -12.98 5.01
N GLU A 169 -5.37 -13.44 4.43
CA GLU A 169 -5.59 -14.81 3.95
C GLU A 169 -6.21 -14.79 2.56
N THR A 170 -5.93 -15.82 1.75
CA THR A 170 -6.66 -16.08 0.52
C THR A 170 -8.08 -16.55 0.84
N ILE A 171 -9.05 -16.11 0.02
CA ILE A 171 -10.46 -16.56 0.14
C ILE A 171 -10.61 -17.97 -0.44
N ASN A 172 -10.06 -18.14 -1.63
CA ASN A 172 -10.06 -19.43 -2.34
C ASN A 172 -8.60 -19.87 -2.54
N PRO A 173 -8.14 -20.92 -1.85
CA PRO A 173 -6.78 -21.44 -1.95
C PRO A 173 -6.46 -22.07 -3.30
#